data_c414e4353dea65b93f4a69ac1e6f6015
#
_entry.id   c414e4353dea65b93f4a69ac1e6f6015
#
_cell.length_a   1.000
_cell.length_b   1.000
_cell.length_c   1.000
_cell.angle_alpha   90.00
_cell.angle_beta   90.00
_cell.angle_gamma   90.00
#
_symmetry.space_group_name_H-M   'P 1'
#
loop_
_entity.id
_entity.type
_entity.pdbx_description
1 polymer ?
#
loop_
_entity_poly.entity_id
_entity_poly.type
_entity_poly.pdbx_seq_one_letter_code
_entity_poly.pdbx_strand_id
1 'polypeptide(L)'
;IENGDLISLILTKRDHGNQEVDEIISMAEKSEILVIEGSENDLWRMARDNSDGAPDILALVGRNPSATFEEVLQSGGLIWMLDGAKYPVNIGFCIRTAEVSGADAVIIDGPLNNQERSAAKRASMKAHRFIPVFWRNAIESIHSAKQAGFRIIAVEDIGEKTPWEVDLTGNVILIVGGEREGISDEVLSSADEVIRIPMTGFVPSFNLQAPLSAVAIEAQRQRYG
;
A
#
# COMPACT_ATOMS: atom_id res chain seq x y z
N ILE A 1 -24.07 -0.06 -0.73
CA ILE A 1 -24.55 -0.91 0.38
C ILE A 1 -25.70 -1.80 -0.15
N GLU A 2 -26.75 -1.21 -0.73
CA GLU A 2 -27.91 -1.98 -1.23
C GLU A 2 -27.60 -2.85 -2.45
N ASN A 3 -26.61 -2.49 -3.27
CA ASN A 3 -26.23 -3.21 -4.50
C ASN A 3 -25.26 -4.37 -4.28
N GLY A 4 -24.87 -4.66 -3.03
CA GLY A 4 -23.96 -5.77 -2.71
C GLY A 4 -22.49 -5.47 -2.98
N ASP A 5 -22.13 -4.24 -3.30
CA ASP A 5 -20.72 -3.83 -3.40
C ASP A 5 -20.03 -3.92 -2.03
N LEU A 6 -18.83 -4.45 -2.01
CA LEU A 6 -18.01 -4.52 -0.79
C LEU A 6 -17.49 -3.12 -0.44
N ILE A 7 -18.24 -2.39 0.37
CA ILE A 7 -17.80 -1.12 0.94
C ILE A 7 -17.10 -1.39 2.26
N SER A 8 -15.84 -1.02 2.35
CA SER A 8 -15.01 -1.25 3.54
C SER A 8 -14.81 -0.01 4.41
N LEU A 9 -15.02 1.17 3.84
CA LEU A 9 -14.85 2.42 4.56
C LEU A 9 -15.70 3.51 3.91
N ILE A 10 -16.28 4.37 4.75
CA ILE A 10 -16.90 5.63 4.34
C ILE A 10 -16.09 6.79 4.89
N LEU A 11 -15.74 7.74 4.02
CA LEU A 11 -15.16 9.02 4.37
C LEU A 11 -16.24 10.10 4.22
N THR A 12 -16.54 10.81 5.29
CA THR A 12 -17.56 11.87 5.30
C THR A 12 -16.99 13.20 5.74
N LYS A 13 -17.59 14.30 5.28
CA LYS A 13 -17.32 15.63 5.77
C LYS A 13 -17.91 15.79 7.19
N ARG A 14 -17.20 16.44 8.08
CA ARG A 14 -17.61 16.59 9.48
C ARG A 14 -18.94 17.31 9.64
N ASP A 15 -19.14 18.42 8.91
CA ASP A 15 -20.31 19.29 9.01
C ASP A 15 -21.03 19.34 7.66
N HIS A 16 -21.53 18.19 7.17
CA HIS A 16 -22.15 18.08 5.85
C HIS A 16 -23.54 18.71 5.79
N GLY A 17 -24.30 18.71 6.89
CA GLY A 17 -25.67 19.29 6.94
C GLY A 17 -26.68 18.65 5.96
N ASN A 18 -26.42 17.40 5.56
CA ASN A 18 -27.19 16.68 4.55
C ASN A 18 -27.83 15.43 5.16
N GLN A 19 -29.15 15.38 5.17
CA GLN A 19 -29.91 14.29 5.78
C GLN A 19 -29.69 12.94 5.07
N GLU A 20 -29.47 12.94 3.75
CA GLU A 20 -29.18 11.69 3.00
C GLU A 20 -27.84 11.09 3.45
N VAL A 21 -26.86 11.93 3.77
CA VAL A 21 -25.56 11.49 4.30
C VAL A 21 -25.74 10.89 5.69
N ASP A 22 -26.57 11.47 6.57
CA ASP A 22 -26.90 10.91 7.88
C ASP A 22 -27.52 9.50 7.76
N GLU A 23 -28.40 9.31 6.79
CA GLU A 23 -29.03 8.01 6.52
C GLU A 23 -27.99 6.98 6.05
N ILE A 24 -27.07 7.36 5.14
CA ILE A 24 -25.98 6.49 4.66
C ILE A 24 -25.05 6.12 5.81
N ILE A 25 -24.67 7.08 6.67
CA ILE A 25 -23.83 6.84 7.86
C ILE A 25 -24.53 5.82 8.78
N SER A 26 -25.82 6.02 9.07
CA SER A 26 -26.60 5.09 9.91
C SER A 26 -26.67 3.67 9.31
N MET A 27 -26.78 3.55 7.99
CA MET A 27 -26.75 2.25 7.30
C MET A 27 -25.36 1.60 7.40
N ALA A 28 -24.31 2.39 7.22
CA ALA A 28 -22.93 1.93 7.32
C ALA A 28 -22.60 1.39 8.71
N GLU A 29 -22.99 2.13 9.76
CA GLU A 29 -22.79 1.72 11.15
C GLU A 29 -23.54 0.41 11.47
N LYS A 30 -24.77 0.24 11.00
CA LYS A 30 -25.54 -1.00 11.15
C LYS A 30 -24.91 -2.18 10.42
N SER A 31 -24.15 -1.91 9.36
CA SER A 31 -23.43 -2.91 8.57
C SER A 31 -21.99 -3.09 9.00
N GLU A 32 -21.59 -2.52 10.14
CA GLU A 32 -20.22 -2.54 10.69
C GLU A 32 -19.16 -1.98 9.73
N ILE A 33 -19.55 -1.09 8.81
CA ILE A 33 -18.65 -0.41 7.90
C ILE A 33 -17.99 0.76 8.64
N LEU A 34 -16.66 0.85 8.54
CA LEU A 34 -15.90 1.91 9.17
C LEU A 34 -16.26 3.28 8.57
N VAL A 35 -16.71 4.22 9.42
CA VAL A 35 -16.95 5.61 9.04
C VAL A 35 -15.86 6.50 9.64
N ILE A 36 -15.19 7.28 8.82
CA ILE A 36 -14.17 8.26 9.25
C ILE A 36 -14.51 9.65 8.75
N GLU A 37 -14.20 10.65 9.59
CA GLU A 37 -14.35 12.05 9.22
C GLU A 37 -13.12 12.59 8.51
N GLY A 38 -13.33 13.37 7.47
CA GLY A 38 -12.33 14.12 6.73
C GLY A 38 -12.65 15.61 6.65
N SER A 39 -11.65 16.42 6.29
CA SER A 39 -11.87 17.79 5.90
C SER A 39 -12.43 17.88 4.47
N GLU A 40 -13.10 18.97 4.13
CA GLU A 40 -13.56 19.24 2.77
C GLU A 40 -12.43 19.11 1.75
N ASN A 41 -11.23 19.57 2.06
CA ASN A 41 -10.06 19.44 1.21
C ASN A 41 -9.60 17.98 1.05
N ASP A 42 -9.84 17.10 2.04
CA ASP A 42 -9.55 15.68 1.90
C ASP A 42 -10.51 15.03 0.92
N LEU A 43 -11.81 15.28 1.04
CA LEU A 43 -12.82 14.74 0.13
C LEU A 43 -12.63 15.27 -1.30
N TRP A 44 -12.34 16.57 -1.44
CA TRP A 44 -12.06 17.18 -2.75
C TRP A 44 -10.87 16.50 -3.45
N ARG A 45 -9.77 16.23 -2.71
CA ARG A 45 -8.57 15.59 -3.27
C ARG A 45 -8.76 14.11 -3.59
N MET A 46 -9.65 13.42 -2.90
CA MET A 46 -9.90 12.00 -3.05
C MET A 46 -11.02 11.69 -4.05
N ALA A 47 -11.86 12.67 -4.37
CA ALA A 47 -12.87 12.53 -5.39
C ALA A 47 -12.23 12.37 -6.78
N ARG A 48 -12.74 11.41 -7.57
CA ARG A 48 -12.32 11.22 -8.96
C ARG A 48 -12.79 12.37 -9.84
N ASP A 49 -14.00 12.85 -9.55
CA ASP A 49 -14.58 14.05 -10.15
C ASP A 49 -14.90 15.04 -9.02
N ASN A 50 -14.37 16.24 -9.14
CA ASN A 50 -14.53 17.34 -8.20
C ASN A 50 -14.91 18.64 -8.90
N SER A 51 -15.45 18.57 -10.12
CA SER A 51 -15.90 19.72 -10.92
C SER A 51 -16.96 20.56 -10.18
N ASP A 52 -17.83 19.90 -9.44
CA ASP A 52 -18.92 20.50 -8.67
C ASP A 52 -18.54 20.81 -7.20
N GLY A 53 -17.25 20.68 -6.85
CA GLY A 53 -16.74 20.88 -5.50
C GLY A 53 -16.42 19.59 -4.76
N ALA A 54 -16.21 19.69 -3.45
CA ALA A 54 -15.96 18.52 -2.62
C ALA A 54 -17.27 17.77 -2.36
N PRO A 55 -17.33 16.45 -2.58
CA PRO A 55 -18.48 15.66 -2.17
C PRO A 55 -18.60 15.62 -0.64
N ASP A 56 -19.80 15.44 -0.13
CA ASP A 56 -20.05 15.31 1.31
C ASP A 56 -19.62 13.93 1.83
N ILE A 57 -19.57 12.93 0.95
CA ILE A 57 -19.28 11.54 1.29
C ILE A 57 -18.56 10.82 0.14
N LEU A 58 -17.64 9.92 0.49
CA LEU A 58 -16.95 9.00 -0.41
C LEU A 58 -16.96 7.59 0.18
N ALA A 59 -17.03 6.58 -0.66
CA ALA A 59 -16.92 5.18 -0.26
C ALA A 59 -15.64 4.56 -0.84
N LEU A 60 -14.92 3.80 -0.02
CA LEU A 60 -13.86 2.91 -0.46
C LEU A 60 -14.47 1.54 -0.74
N VAL A 61 -14.34 1.08 -1.98
CA VAL A 61 -14.89 -0.19 -2.46
C VAL A 61 -13.78 -1.17 -2.76
N GLY A 62 -13.96 -2.43 -2.39
CA GLY A 62 -13.09 -3.54 -2.72
C GLY A 62 -11.94 -3.79 -1.74
N ARG A 63 -11.24 -2.75 -1.26
CA ARG A 63 -10.12 -2.89 -0.32
C ARG A 63 -10.59 -2.65 1.11
N ASN A 64 -10.20 -3.52 2.06
CA ASN A 64 -10.45 -3.33 3.48
C ASN A 64 -9.17 -2.84 4.20
N PRO A 65 -9.07 -1.55 4.59
CA PRO A 65 -7.89 -1.02 5.28
C PRO A 65 -7.66 -1.60 6.68
N SER A 66 -8.69 -2.21 7.26
CA SER A 66 -8.66 -2.85 8.58
C SER A 66 -8.43 -4.37 8.51
N ALA A 67 -8.21 -4.91 7.30
CA ALA A 67 -7.95 -6.34 7.13
C ALA A 67 -6.74 -6.79 7.95
N THR A 68 -6.83 -7.96 8.54
CA THR A 68 -5.70 -8.67 9.15
C THR A 68 -4.74 -9.15 8.07
N PHE A 69 -3.53 -9.49 8.45
CA PHE A 69 -2.54 -10.01 7.51
C PHE A 69 -3.01 -11.32 6.85
N GLU A 70 -3.64 -12.18 7.62
CA GLU A 70 -4.20 -13.45 7.18
C GLU A 70 -5.33 -13.25 6.16
N GLU A 71 -6.21 -12.26 6.37
CA GLU A 71 -7.26 -11.90 5.40
C GLU A 71 -6.69 -11.35 4.11
N VAL A 72 -5.63 -10.51 4.18
CA VAL A 72 -4.93 -10.03 2.98
C VAL A 72 -4.32 -11.19 2.19
N LEU A 73 -3.66 -12.13 2.86
CA LEU A 73 -3.08 -13.31 2.20
C LEU A 73 -4.16 -14.20 1.57
N GLN A 74 -5.32 -14.35 2.19
CA GLN A 74 -6.45 -15.11 1.64
C GLN A 74 -7.07 -14.43 0.41
N SER A 75 -7.16 -13.10 0.42
CA SER A 75 -7.69 -12.33 -0.71
C SER A 75 -6.73 -12.31 -1.90
N GLY A 76 -5.43 -12.46 -1.64
CA GLY A 76 -4.40 -12.36 -2.67
C GLY A 76 -4.12 -10.93 -3.12
N GLY A 77 -3.32 -10.80 -4.19
CA GLY A 77 -3.03 -9.52 -4.84
C GLY A 77 -1.58 -9.08 -4.74
N LEU A 78 -1.36 -7.77 -4.69
CA LEU A 78 -0.03 -7.14 -4.66
C LEU A 78 0.27 -6.59 -3.26
N ILE A 79 1.35 -7.05 -2.66
CA ILE A 79 1.84 -6.56 -1.37
C ILE A 79 3.23 -5.94 -1.57
N TRP A 80 3.46 -4.77 -0.99
CA TRP A 80 4.80 -4.21 -0.88
C TRP A 80 5.43 -4.55 0.46
N MET A 81 6.71 -4.90 0.45
CA MET A 81 7.52 -5.09 1.66
C MET A 81 8.71 -4.15 1.64
N LEU A 82 8.93 -3.46 2.75
CA LEU A 82 10.09 -2.62 3.01
C LEU A 82 10.97 -3.34 4.03
N ASP A 83 12.10 -3.90 3.59
CA ASP A 83 13.04 -4.60 4.45
C ASP A 83 14.13 -3.67 4.97
N GLY A 84 14.29 -3.57 6.28
CA GLY A 84 15.31 -2.74 6.91
C GLY A 84 15.11 -1.22 6.77
N ALA A 85 13.91 -0.76 6.41
CA ALA A 85 13.62 0.67 6.24
C ALA A 85 13.69 1.43 7.57
N LYS A 86 14.46 2.55 7.59
CA LYS A 86 14.78 3.29 8.82
C LYS A 86 14.24 4.73 8.85
N TYR A 87 13.98 5.34 7.69
CA TYR A 87 13.57 6.75 7.63
C TYR A 87 12.05 6.92 7.48
N PRO A 88 11.36 7.45 8.51
CA PRO A 88 9.89 7.58 8.52
C PRO A 88 9.31 8.31 7.30
N VAL A 89 10.03 9.32 6.78
CA VAL A 89 9.55 10.09 5.63
C VAL A 89 9.53 9.23 4.36
N ASN A 90 10.60 8.45 4.11
CA ASN A 90 10.66 7.55 2.97
C ASN A 90 9.59 6.45 3.05
N ILE A 91 9.44 5.85 4.24
CA ILE A 91 8.39 4.86 4.51
C ILE A 91 7.01 5.45 4.22
N GLY A 92 6.75 6.67 4.67
CA GLY A 92 5.47 7.33 4.39
C GLY A 92 5.22 7.54 2.90
N PHE A 93 6.23 7.93 2.14
CA PHE A 93 6.13 8.05 0.68
C PHE A 93 5.90 6.70 0.00
N CYS A 94 6.56 5.63 0.47
CA CYS A 94 6.31 4.27 -0.02
C CYS A 94 4.88 3.80 0.26
N ILE A 95 4.35 4.02 1.47
CA ILE A 95 2.95 3.71 1.80
C ILE A 95 2.00 4.45 0.85
N ARG A 96 2.26 5.73 0.58
CA ARG A 96 1.44 6.52 -0.33
C ARG A 96 1.50 5.99 -1.76
N THR A 97 2.69 5.67 -2.25
CA THR A 97 2.86 5.13 -3.60
C THR A 97 2.17 3.77 -3.74
N ALA A 98 2.32 2.89 -2.76
CA ALA A 98 1.65 1.59 -2.73
C ALA A 98 0.11 1.73 -2.78
N GLU A 99 -0.44 2.63 -1.98
CA GLU A 99 -1.88 2.90 -1.96
C GLU A 99 -2.37 3.42 -3.31
N VAL A 100 -1.75 4.47 -3.86
CA VAL A 100 -2.13 5.09 -5.14
C VAL A 100 -1.99 4.14 -6.32
N SER A 101 -1.00 3.24 -6.31
CA SER A 101 -0.78 2.24 -7.35
C SER A 101 -1.65 0.99 -7.23
N GLY A 102 -2.56 0.94 -6.25
CA GLY A 102 -3.52 -0.15 -6.13
C GLY A 102 -2.96 -1.40 -5.44
N ALA A 103 -1.90 -1.30 -4.64
CA ALA A 103 -1.45 -2.43 -3.82
C ALA A 103 -2.46 -2.76 -2.71
N ASP A 104 -2.48 -4.02 -2.29
CA ASP A 104 -3.43 -4.55 -1.31
C ASP A 104 -2.95 -4.37 0.13
N ALA A 105 -1.63 -4.34 0.36
CA ALA A 105 -1.04 -4.06 1.67
C ALA A 105 0.41 -3.58 1.57
N VAL A 106 0.92 -3.07 2.70
CA VAL A 106 2.33 -2.76 2.91
C VAL A 106 2.82 -3.44 4.18
N ILE A 107 3.92 -4.17 4.09
CA ILE A 107 4.67 -4.75 5.21
C ILE A 107 5.92 -3.90 5.43
N ILE A 108 6.23 -3.59 6.68
CA ILE A 108 7.41 -2.82 7.05
C ILE A 108 8.17 -3.60 8.12
N ASP A 109 9.36 -4.06 7.77
CA ASP A 109 10.33 -4.56 8.71
C ASP A 109 11.40 -3.48 8.93
N GLY A 110 11.56 -3.05 10.16
CA GLY A 110 12.50 -2.00 10.50
C GLY A 110 12.45 -1.64 11.99
N PRO A 111 13.55 -1.14 12.52
CA PRO A 111 13.71 -0.87 13.95
C PRO A 111 13.04 0.45 14.38
N LEU A 112 11.79 0.68 13.97
CA LEU A 112 11.06 1.91 14.27
C LEU A 112 10.28 1.83 15.58
N ASN A 113 10.48 2.82 16.43
CA ASN A 113 9.66 3.02 17.61
C ASN A 113 8.26 3.63 17.25
N ASN A 114 7.37 3.73 18.24
CA ASN A 114 6.00 4.22 18.03
C ASN A 114 5.94 5.66 17.49
N GLN A 115 6.89 6.53 17.91
CA GLN A 115 6.95 7.91 17.46
C GLN A 115 7.35 7.98 15.96
N GLU A 116 8.32 7.17 15.57
CA GLU A 116 8.77 7.05 14.17
C GLU A 116 7.69 6.44 13.28
N ARG A 117 6.99 5.38 13.74
CA ARG A 117 5.82 4.83 13.04
C ARG A 117 4.73 5.88 12.84
N SER A 118 4.46 6.70 13.87
CA SER A 118 3.52 7.82 13.77
C SER A 118 3.99 8.89 12.77
N ALA A 119 5.31 9.15 12.70
CA ALA A 119 5.89 10.07 11.73
C ALA A 119 5.74 9.53 10.30
N ALA A 120 5.97 8.24 10.06
CA ALA A 120 5.74 7.58 8.78
C ALA A 120 4.27 7.68 8.34
N LYS A 121 3.34 7.41 9.25
CA LYS A 121 1.91 7.60 8.99
C LYS A 121 1.56 9.04 8.60
N ARG A 122 2.12 10.04 9.27
CA ARG A 122 1.93 11.46 8.88
C ARG A 122 2.51 11.75 7.49
N ALA A 123 3.72 11.25 7.20
CA ALA A 123 4.37 11.44 5.91
C ALA A 123 3.63 10.77 4.74
N SER A 124 2.83 9.73 5.00
CA SER A 124 2.00 9.08 3.99
C SER A 124 0.82 9.95 3.51
N MET A 125 0.64 11.15 4.03
CA MET A 125 -0.45 12.07 3.66
C MET A 125 -1.82 11.41 3.75
N LYS A 126 -2.05 10.64 4.81
CA LYS A 126 -3.27 9.88 5.13
C LYS A 126 -3.48 8.58 4.32
N ALA A 127 -2.63 8.25 3.35
CA ALA A 127 -2.76 7.02 2.57
C ALA A 127 -2.84 5.75 3.45
N HIS A 128 -2.14 5.73 4.59
CA HIS A 128 -2.21 4.63 5.57
C HIS A 128 -3.61 4.35 6.14
N ARG A 129 -4.61 5.21 5.88
CA ARG A 129 -6.01 4.99 6.26
C ARG A 129 -6.79 4.16 5.24
N PHE A 130 -6.24 3.98 4.05
CA PHE A 130 -6.90 3.38 2.90
C PHE A 130 -6.22 2.10 2.40
N ILE A 131 -5.17 1.66 3.12
CA ILE A 131 -4.42 0.44 2.85
C ILE A 131 -3.94 -0.17 4.16
N PRO A 132 -4.03 -1.51 4.36
CA PRO A 132 -3.43 -2.18 5.50
C PRO A 132 -1.92 -1.94 5.55
N VAL A 133 -1.40 -1.56 6.71
CA VAL A 133 0.03 -1.34 6.96
C VAL A 133 0.46 -2.19 8.15
N PHE A 134 1.29 -3.19 7.90
CA PHE A 134 1.77 -4.13 8.89
C PHE A 134 3.22 -3.85 9.29
N TRP A 135 3.46 -3.71 10.59
CA TRP A 135 4.79 -3.59 11.19
C TRP A 135 5.18 -4.95 11.75
N ARG A 136 5.86 -5.76 10.96
CA ARG A 136 6.16 -7.15 11.32
C ARG A 136 7.42 -7.66 10.64
N ASN A 137 7.97 -8.76 11.15
CA ASN A 137 9.18 -9.36 10.65
C ASN A 137 9.02 -9.83 9.19
N ALA A 138 10.03 -9.55 8.36
CA ALA A 138 10.02 -9.86 6.93
C ALA A 138 10.00 -11.38 6.67
N ILE A 139 10.87 -12.15 7.32
CA ILE A 139 10.99 -13.60 7.08
C ILE A 139 9.74 -14.35 7.49
N GLU A 140 9.15 -14.03 8.66
CA GLU A 140 7.88 -14.62 9.08
C GLU A 140 6.76 -14.29 8.10
N SER A 141 6.75 -13.07 7.56
CA SER A 141 5.76 -12.62 6.58
C SER A 141 5.93 -13.34 5.24
N ILE A 142 7.17 -13.50 4.76
CA ILE A 142 7.49 -14.25 3.54
C ILE A 142 7.07 -15.71 3.68
N HIS A 143 7.37 -16.34 4.83
CA HIS A 143 6.99 -17.73 5.06
C HIS A 143 5.46 -17.92 4.97
N SER A 144 4.69 -17.07 5.64
CA SER A 144 3.23 -17.12 5.59
C SER A 144 2.69 -16.85 4.18
N ALA A 145 3.28 -15.90 3.47
CA ALA A 145 2.87 -15.54 2.11
C ALA A 145 3.16 -16.68 1.10
N LYS A 146 4.31 -17.34 1.20
CA LYS A 146 4.62 -18.53 0.37
C LYS A 146 3.63 -19.66 0.59
N GLN A 147 3.23 -19.90 1.85
CA GLN A 147 2.18 -20.88 2.16
C GLN A 147 0.83 -20.51 1.55
N ALA A 148 0.54 -19.21 1.39
CA ALA A 148 -0.65 -18.70 0.73
C ALA A 148 -0.52 -18.59 -0.80
N GLY A 149 0.59 -19.05 -1.39
CA GLY A 149 0.81 -19.07 -2.84
C GLY A 149 1.30 -17.76 -3.44
N PHE A 150 1.88 -16.86 -2.64
CA PHE A 150 2.53 -15.66 -3.16
C PHE A 150 3.93 -15.96 -3.70
N ARG A 151 4.26 -15.30 -4.82
CA ARG A 151 5.63 -15.20 -5.31
C ARG A 151 6.33 -14.03 -4.63
N ILE A 152 7.59 -14.20 -4.35
CA ILE A 152 8.43 -13.20 -3.68
C ILE A 152 9.44 -12.66 -4.68
N ILE A 153 9.35 -11.38 -5.00
CA ILE A 153 10.22 -10.71 -5.97
C ILE A 153 10.97 -9.58 -5.27
N ALA A 154 12.29 -9.69 -5.22
CA ALA A 154 13.17 -8.67 -4.65
C ALA A 154 13.61 -7.67 -5.73
N VAL A 155 13.70 -6.39 -5.38
CA VAL A 155 14.16 -5.31 -6.26
C VAL A 155 15.54 -4.86 -5.77
N GLU A 156 16.59 -5.40 -6.39
CA GLU A 156 18.00 -5.12 -6.07
C GLU A 156 18.84 -5.01 -7.35
N ASP A 157 19.98 -4.33 -7.27
CA ASP A 157 20.84 -4.06 -8.42
C ASP A 157 21.53 -5.31 -9.00
N ILE A 158 21.65 -6.38 -8.20
CA ILE A 158 22.17 -7.68 -8.59
C ILE A 158 21.20 -8.49 -9.47
N GLY A 159 19.96 -8.04 -9.64
CA GLY A 159 18.98 -8.70 -10.48
C GLY A 159 19.43 -8.77 -11.95
N GLU A 160 19.09 -9.86 -12.64
CA GLU A 160 19.39 -10.00 -14.07
C GLU A 160 18.31 -9.40 -14.95
N LYS A 161 17.05 -9.51 -14.54
CA LYS A 161 15.88 -9.02 -15.27
C LYS A 161 15.41 -7.65 -14.76
N THR A 162 14.69 -6.97 -15.63
CA THR A 162 14.02 -5.70 -15.32
C THR A 162 12.54 -5.95 -14.98
N PRO A 163 11.83 -4.99 -14.38
CA PRO A 163 10.40 -5.16 -14.04
C PRO A 163 9.51 -5.49 -15.24
N TRP A 164 9.85 -5.02 -16.43
CA TRP A 164 9.09 -5.27 -17.68
C TRP A 164 9.38 -6.62 -18.33
N GLU A 165 10.34 -7.39 -17.80
CA GLU A 165 10.68 -8.76 -18.26
C GLU A 165 10.12 -9.85 -17.35
N VAL A 166 9.43 -9.47 -16.27
CA VAL A 166 8.84 -10.41 -15.31
C VAL A 166 7.34 -10.19 -15.19
N ASP A 167 6.64 -11.26 -14.85
CA ASP A 167 5.20 -11.20 -14.58
C ASP A 167 4.96 -10.67 -13.15
N LEU A 168 4.35 -9.50 -13.05
CA LEU A 168 3.97 -8.84 -11.79
C LEU A 168 2.47 -9.00 -11.47
N THR A 169 1.76 -9.89 -12.18
CA THR A 169 0.35 -10.18 -11.94
C THR A 169 0.16 -11.27 -10.88
N GLY A 170 -1.10 -11.52 -10.47
CA GLY A 170 -1.43 -12.53 -9.46
C GLY A 170 -0.96 -12.16 -8.05
N ASN A 171 -0.68 -13.18 -7.23
CA ASN A 171 -0.27 -13.00 -5.84
C ASN A 171 1.24 -12.77 -5.77
N VAL A 172 1.66 -11.55 -5.48
CA VAL A 172 3.06 -11.15 -5.48
C VAL A 172 3.38 -10.29 -4.26
N ILE A 173 4.50 -10.57 -3.59
CA ILE A 173 5.17 -9.63 -2.71
C ILE A 173 6.35 -9.03 -3.45
N LEU A 174 6.36 -7.71 -3.59
CA LEU A 174 7.49 -6.93 -4.09
C LEU A 174 8.27 -6.36 -2.92
N ILE A 175 9.58 -6.64 -2.87
CA ILE A 175 10.43 -6.22 -1.76
C ILE A 175 11.42 -5.16 -2.23
N VAL A 176 11.52 -4.07 -1.48
CA VAL A 176 12.60 -3.06 -1.61
C VAL A 176 13.37 -2.96 -0.31
N GLY A 177 14.67 -2.82 -0.41
CA GLY A 177 15.57 -2.72 0.73
C GLY A 177 15.64 -1.32 1.34
N GLY A 178 16.03 -1.24 2.61
CA GLY A 178 16.27 0.02 3.30
C GLY A 178 17.46 0.80 2.73
N GLU A 179 17.57 2.06 3.13
CA GLU A 179 18.42 3.08 2.48
C GLU A 179 19.94 2.84 2.64
N ARG A 180 20.36 2.00 3.57
CA ARG A 180 21.79 1.80 3.86
C ARG A 180 22.31 0.42 3.49
N GLU A 181 21.54 -0.58 3.78
CA GLU A 181 21.97 -1.99 3.72
C GLU A 181 21.28 -2.74 2.57
N GLY A 182 20.30 -2.10 1.88
CA GLY A 182 19.49 -2.78 0.87
C GLY A 182 18.59 -3.84 1.48
N ILE A 183 18.29 -4.88 0.73
CA ILE A 183 17.57 -6.06 1.22
C ILE A 183 18.56 -6.95 1.98
N SER A 184 18.13 -7.45 3.15
CA SER A 184 18.97 -8.37 3.95
C SER A 184 19.22 -9.69 3.22
N ASP A 185 20.40 -10.30 3.46
CA ASP A 185 20.79 -11.57 2.80
C ASP A 185 19.76 -12.68 3.02
N GLU A 186 19.16 -12.72 4.20
CA GLU A 186 18.13 -13.71 4.56
C GLU A 186 16.85 -13.52 3.74
N VAL A 187 16.38 -12.28 3.61
CA VAL A 187 15.22 -11.93 2.78
C VAL A 187 15.52 -12.15 1.31
N LEU A 188 16.69 -11.74 0.84
CA LEU A 188 17.12 -11.92 -0.55
C LEU A 188 17.20 -13.40 -0.94
N SER A 189 17.76 -14.24 -0.04
CA SER A 189 17.82 -15.70 -0.24
C SER A 189 16.44 -16.36 -0.26
N SER A 190 15.43 -15.71 0.31
CA SER A 190 14.06 -16.18 0.35
C SER A 190 13.25 -15.73 -0.88
N ALA A 191 13.78 -14.85 -1.73
CA ALA A 191 13.11 -14.39 -2.93
C ALA A 191 13.08 -15.50 -4.01
N ASP A 192 11.98 -15.57 -4.76
CA ASP A 192 11.82 -16.49 -5.89
C ASP A 192 12.45 -15.88 -7.15
N GLU A 193 12.55 -14.56 -7.22
CA GLU A 193 13.14 -13.82 -8.34
C GLU A 193 13.74 -12.48 -7.82
N VAL A 194 14.85 -12.05 -8.44
CA VAL A 194 15.47 -10.75 -8.18
C VAL A 194 15.45 -9.94 -9.46
N ILE A 195 14.90 -8.74 -9.39
CA ILE A 195 14.80 -7.80 -10.52
C ILE A 195 15.56 -6.52 -10.20
N ARG A 196 16.02 -5.82 -11.25
CA ARG A 196 16.74 -4.55 -11.09
C ARG A 196 16.10 -3.42 -11.86
N ILE A 197 16.22 -2.21 -11.33
CA ILE A 197 16.00 -0.98 -12.09
C ILE A 197 17.35 -0.59 -12.72
N PRO A 198 17.45 -0.47 -14.06
CA PRO A 198 18.70 -0.06 -14.70
C PRO A 198 19.16 1.31 -14.21
N MET A 199 20.44 1.41 -13.86
CA MET A 199 21.09 2.64 -13.43
C MET A 199 22.26 2.96 -14.36
N THR A 200 22.34 4.20 -14.83
CA THR A 200 23.39 4.67 -15.73
C THR A 200 24.19 5.83 -15.14
N GLY A 201 23.81 6.27 -13.95
CA GLY A 201 24.49 7.36 -13.24
C GLY A 201 25.70 6.89 -12.45
N PHE A 202 26.45 7.84 -11.89
CA PHE A 202 27.62 7.58 -11.05
C PHE A 202 27.23 7.20 -9.61
N VAL A 203 26.11 7.70 -9.11
CA VAL A 203 25.60 7.36 -7.77
C VAL A 203 25.06 5.93 -7.78
N PRO A 204 25.45 5.08 -6.80
CA PRO A 204 25.24 3.63 -6.87
C PRO A 204 23.80 3.16 -6.54
N SER A 205 22.90 4.06 -6.11
CA SER A 205 21.55 3.67 -5.72
C SER A 205 20.55 4.79 -5.86
N PHE A 206 19.28 4.41 -6.05
CA PHE A 206 18.13 5.30 -5.94
C PHE A 206 17.72 5.48 -4.47
N ASN A 207 16.98 6.56 -4.18
CA ASN A 207 16.21 6.63 -2.94
C ASN A 207 15.15 5.51 -2.91
N LEU A 208 14.89 4.94 -1.74
CA LEU A 208 13.96 3.82 -1.51
C LEU A 208 12.63 3.95 -2.28
N GLN A 209 12.06 5.13 -2.34
CA GLN A 209 10.77 5.37 -2.99
C GLN A 209 10.84 5.28 -4.52
N ALA A 210 11.98 5.59 -5.13
CA ALA A 210 12.10 5.65 -6.58
C ALA A 210 11.96 4.25 -7.26
N PRO A 211 12.71 3.20 -6.86
CA PRO A 211 12.51 1.86 -7.40
C PRO A 211 11.10 1.32 -7.12
N LEU A 212 10.57 1.55 -5.91
CA LEU A 212 9.19 1.18 -5.60
C LEU A 212 8.20 1.81 -6.57
N SER A 213 8.32 3.11 -6.86
CA SER A 213 7.42 3.81 -7.79
C SER A 213 7.54 3.27 -9.22
N ALA A 214 8.75 3.00 -9.71
CA ALA A 214 8.97 2.49 -11.05
C ALA A 214 8.33 1.11 -11.23
N VAL A 215 8.53 0.19 -10.28
CA VAL A 215 7.95 -1.15 -10.31
C VAL A 215 6.44 -1.10 -10.10
N ALA A 216 5.94 -0.20 -9.24
CA ALA A 216 4.51 -0.04 -8.99
C ALA A 216 3.73 0.38 -10.26
N ILE A 217 4.30 1.30 -11.05
CA ILE A 217 3.70 1.74 -12.32
C ILE A 217 3.69 0.58 -13.33
N GLU A 218 4.76 -0.20 -13.41
CA GLU A 218 4.80 -1.37 -14.30
C GLU A 218 3.82 -2.46 -13.84
N ALA A 219 3.74 -2.75 -12.55
CA ALA A 219 2.76 -3.68 -12.00
C ALA A 219 1.32 -3.23 -12.30
N GLN A 220 1.04 -1.94 -12.19
CA GLN A 220 -0.27 -1.37 -12.55
C GLN A 220 -0.57 -1.53 -14.04
N ARG A 221 0.42 -1.29 -14.92
CA ARG A 221 0.26 -1.51 -16.36
C ARG A 221 -0.06 -2.98 -16.68
N GLN A 222 0.61 -3.93 -16.03
CA GLN A 222 0.37 -5.36 -16.27
C GLN A 222 -0.97 -5.85 -15.72
N ARG A 223 -1.46 -5.26 -14.62
CA ARG A 223 -2.70 -5.69 -13.95
C ARG A 223 -3.97 -5.07 -14.52
N TYR A 224 -3.88 -3.84 -15.07
CA TYR A 224 -5.04 -3.04 -15.44
C TYR A 224 -4.92 -2.37 -16.83
N GLY A 225 -3.79 -2.54 -17.52
CA GLY A 225 -3.49 -1.96 -18.83
C GLY A 225 -3.90 -2.78 -20.04
#